data_0cbbf1f37a1368f73136af3113a6f863
#
_entry.id   0cbbf1f37a1368f73136af3113a6f863
#
_cell.length_a   1.000
_cell.length_b   1.000
_cell.length_c   1.000
_cell.angle_alpha   90.00
_cell.angle_beta   90.00
_cell.angle_gamma   90.00
#
_symmetry.space_group_name_H-M   'P 1'
#
loop_
_entity.id
_entity.type
_entity.pdbx_description
1 polymer ?
#
loop_
_entity_poly.entity_id
_entity_poly.type
_entity_poly.pdbx_seq_one_letter_code
_entity_poly.pdbx_strand_id
1 'polypeptide(L)'
;MEDLIYNQTKIPKDQWRYGFRTSAATGCGWIATYNALRLMGYKAKHEELIRYYERQLPLIHGNGGTIIQGPALFFQKHGFGVDTLSVTERFDEAAKHADVCIMFYYWRNKWKVGAHFVTVQYAHGKFTGYNTYRTSDGPDDYGASLEAYIKQHKFYAPFLIAIKDKRSR
;
A
#
# COMPACT_ATOMS: atom_id res chain seq x y z
N MET A 1 5.97 9.67 -17.20
CA MET A 1 5.29 8.92 -16.10
C MET A 1 5.88 9.47 -14.82
N GLU A 2 5.09 10.23 -14.04
CA GLU A 2 5.60 10.77 -12.76
C GLU A 2 5.87 9.62 -11.80
N ASP A 3 6.95 9.75 -11.04
CA ASP A 3 7.63 8.63 -10.39
C ASP A 3 6.80 7.93 -9.32
N LEU A 4 6.55 6.63 -9.50
CA LEU A 4 6.08 5.74 -8.45
C LEU A 4 7.19 5.57 -7.39
N ILE A 5 6.79 5.42 -6.14
CA ILE A 5 7.74 5.16 -5.05
C ILE A 5 7.91 3.65 -4.91
N TYR A 6 9.04 3.14 -5.38
CA TYR A 6 9.36 1.71 -5.32
C TYR A 6 10.02 1.30 -4.01
N ASN A 7 10.64 2.26 -3.31
CA ASN A 7 11.40 2.00 -2.10
C ASN A 7 11.38 3.22 -1.17
N GLN A 8 10.54 3.15 -0.15
CA GLN A 8 10.42 4.25 0.83
C GLN A 8 11.73 4.55 1.58
N THR A 9 12.63 3.57 1.71
CA THR A 9 13.89 3.78 2.46
C THR A 9 14.87 4.70 1.73
N LYS A 10 14.66 4.94 0.43
CA LYS A 10 15.42 5.87 -0.39
C LYS A 10 14.93 7.33 -0.27
N ILE A 11 13.80 7.57 0.38
CA ILE A 11 13.31 8.93 0.64
C ILE A 11 14.28 9.62 1.62
N PRO A 12 14.85 10.78 1.28
CA PRO A 12 15.72 11.54 2.17
C PRO A 12 15.07 11.83 3.52
N LYS A 13 15.84 11.80 4.61
CA LYS A 13 15.32 11.92 5.99
C LYS A 13 14.68 13.28 6.29
N ASP A 14 15.08 14.31 5.60
CA ASP A 14 14.59 15.68 5.67
C ASP A 14 13.38 15.94 4.74
N GLN A 15 13.10 14.99 3.85
CA GLN A 15 12.00 15.08 2.89
C GLN A 15 10.78 14.28 3.37
N TRP A 16 9.58 14.87 3.24
CA TRP A 16 8.29 14.24 3.51
C TRP A 16 8.21 13.55 4.90
N ARG A 17 8.35 14.33 5.94
CA ARG A 17 8.12 13.82 7.31
C ARG A 17 6.68 13.37 7.47
N TYR A 18 6.49 12.30 8.27
CA TYR A 18 5.19 11.76 8.61
C TYR A 18 5.09 11.60 10.14
N GLY A 19 4.27 12.44 10.76
CA GLY A 19 4.24 12.57 12.21
C GLY A 19 5.60 12.98 12.77
N PHE A 20 6.06 12.30 13.81
CA PHE A 20 7.38 12.52 14.41
C PHE A 20 8.52 11.76 13.74
N ARG A 21 8.21 10.93 12.72
CA ARG A 21 9.17 10.08 12.02
C ARG A 21 9.42 10.56 10.59
N THR A 22 10.34 9.89 9.92
CA THR A 22 10.56 10.07 8.48
C THR A 22 9.60 9.19 7.69
N SER A 23 9.20 9.60 6.51
CA SER A 23 8.42 8.76 5.59
C SER A 23 9.15 7.48 5.22
N ALA A 24 10.48 7.49 5.18
CA ALA A 24 11.31 6.29 5.02
C ALA A 24 11.07 5.24 6.12
N ALA A 25 10.70 5.66 7.33
CA ALA A 25 10.48 4.75 8.46
C ALA A 25 9.03 4.30 8.59
N THR A 26 8.04 5.19 8.41
CA THR A 26 6.64 4.96 8.77
C THR A 26 5.64 5.34 7.67
N GLY A 27 6.11 5.78 6.51
CA GLY A 27 5.28 6.34 5.43
C GLY A 27 4.55 5.32 4.55
N CYS A 28 4.66 4.01 4.78
CA CYS A 28 4.14 2.99 3.86
C CYS A 28 2.65 3.16 3.52
N GLY A 29 1.82 3.62 4.45
CA GLY A 29 0.38 3.80 4.21
C GLY A 29 0.06 4.92 3.21
N TRP A 30 0.64 6.11 3.39
CA TRP A 30 0.45 7.20 2.43
C TRP A 30 1.12 6.91 1.08
N ILE A 31 2.27 6.23 1.10
CA ILE A 31 2.99 5.82 -0.12
C ILE A 31 2.16 4.82 -0.92
N ALA A 32 1.55 3.83 -0.25
CA ALA A 32 0.67 2.88 -0.93
C ALA A 32 -0.54 3.60 -1.56
N THR A 33 -1.12 4.58 -0.88
CA THR A 33 -2.21 5.41 -1.43
C THR A 33 -1.74 6.26 -2.61
N TYR A 34 -0.56 6.86 -2.50
CA TYR A 34 0.06 7.63 -3.59
C TYR A 34 0.25 6.76 -4.84
N ASN A 35 0.91 5.63 -4.69
CA ASN A 35 1.16 4.71 -5.81
C ASN A 35 -0.15 4.21 -6.43
N ALA A 36 -1.16 3.89 -5.61
CA ALA A 36 -2.47 3.46 -6.10
C ALA A 36 -3.14 4.54 -6.96
N LEU A 37 -3.15 5.80 -6.51
CA LEU A 37 -3.67 6.92 -7.28
C LEU A 37 -2.92 7.10 -8.60
N ARG A 38 -1.59 7.02 -8.57
CA ARG A 38 -0.74 7.18 -9.75
C ARG A 38 -0.98 6.06 -10.78
N LEU A 39 -1.11 4.81 -10.34
CA LEU A 39 -1.41 3.66 -11.19
C LEU A 39 -2.78 3.77 -11.86
N MET A 40 -3.75 4.39 -11.20
CA MET A 40 -5.07 4.70 -11.76
C MET A 40 -5.09 5.98 -12.62
N GLY A 41 -3.94 6.64 -12.84
CA GLY A 41 -3.83 7.85 -13.67
C GLY A 41 -4.17 9.16 -12.97
N TYR A 42 -4.36 9.17 -11.66
CA TYR A 42 -4.64 10.39 -10.91
C TYR A 42 -3.38 11.16 -10.56
N LYS A 43 -3.47 12.50 -10.58
CA LYS A 43 -2.47 13.35 -9.97
C LYS A 43 -2.58 13.25 -8.44
N ALA A 44 -1.47 13.04 -7.78
CA ALA A 44 -1.40 12.98 -6.32
C ALA A 44 -0.21 13.81 -5.82
N LYS A 45 -0.39 14.54 -4.73
CA LYS A 45 0.68 15.29 -4.07
C LYS A 45 1.02 14.66 -2.74
N HIS A 46 2.30 14.43 -2.51
CA HIS A 46 2.81 13.80 -1.29
C HIS A 46 2.34 14.52 -0.04
N GLU A 47 2.45 15.85 -0.02
CA GLU A 47 2.12 16.68 1.14
C GLU A 47 0.63 16.64 1.49
N GLU A 48 -0.25 16.51 0.48
CA GLU A 48 -1.70 16.41 0.72
C GLU A 48 -2.05 15.07 1.37
N LEU A 49 -1.44 13.97 0.90
CA LEU A 49 -1.63 12.65 1.47
C LEU A 49 -1.05 12.55 2.88
N ILE A 50 0.16 13.05 3.10
CA ILE A 50 0.78 13.09 4.42
C ILE A 50 -0.13 13.81 5.40
N ARG A 51 -0.57 15.04 5.07
CA ARG A 51 -1.48 15.82 5.92
C ARG A 51 -2.82 15.13 6.16
N TYR A 52 -3.35 14.42 5.15
CA TYR A 52 -4.57 13.64 5.31
C TYR A 52 -4.41 12.56 6.38
N TYR A 53 -3.36 11.76 6.29
CA TYR A 53 -3.10 10.67 7.23
C TYR A 53 -2.70 11.16 8.62
N GLU A 54 -1.98 12.27 8.73
CA GLU A 54 -1.65 12.90 10.02
C GLU A 54 -2.90 13.34 10.78
N ARG A 55 -3.95 13.80 10.09
CA ARG A 55 -5.24 14.17 10.69
C ARG A 55 -6.08 12.98 11.14
N GLN A 56 -5.78 11.78 10.67
CA GLN A 56 -6.50 10.55 11.01
C GLN A 56 -5.96 9.87 12.28
N LEU A 57 -5.23 10.60 13.12
CA LEU A 57 -4.58 10.08 14.32
C LEU A 57 -3.69 8.88 13.96
N PRO A 58 -2.54 9.12 13.31
CA PRO A 58 -1.57 8.06 13.10
C PRO A 58 -1.26 7.43 14.45
N LEU A 59 -1.16 6.09 14.47
CA LEU A 59 -0.88 5.35 15.70
C LEU A 59 0.31 5.99 16.43
N ILE A 60 0.06 6.47 17.67
CA ILE A 60 1.07 7.14 18.51
C ILE A 60 1.71 8.33 17.76
N HIS A 61 0.90 9.30 17.29
CA HIS A 61 1.37 10.51 16.61
C HIS A 61 2.31 10.24 15.41
N GLY A 62 2.02 9.17 14.62
CA GLY A 62 2.84 8.77 13.47
C GLY A 62 4.02 7.88 13.81
N ASN A 63 4.29 7.59 15.08
CA ASN A 63 5.37 6.67 15.45
C ASN A 63 5.08 5.22 15.05
N GLY A 64 3.80 4.83 14.98
CA GLY A 64 3.34 3.50 14.60
C GLY A 64 2.89 3.39 13.13
N GLY A 65 2.94 4.47 12.35
CA GLY A 65 2.49 4.49 10.97
C GLY A 65 0.98 4.71 10.81
N THR A 66 0.44 4.28 9.68
CA THR A 66 -0.98 4.46 9.30
C THR A 66 -1.83 3.33 9.87
N ILE A 67 -3.06 3.63 10.31
CA ILE A 67 -4.03 2.60 10.73
C ILE A 67 -4.40 1.69 9.54
N ILE A 68 -4.70 0.42 9.80
CA ILE A 68 -4.93 -0.60 8.75
C ILE A 68 -6.04 -0.17 7.79
N GLN A 69 -7.13 0.41 8.29
CA GLN A 69 -8.26 0.89 7.50
C GLN A 69 -8.02 2.25 6.83
N GLY A 70 -6.94 2.95 7.15
CA GLY A 70 -6.67 4.31 6.67
C GLY A 70 -6.79 4.47 5.15
N PRO A 71 -6.12 3.64 4.34
CA PRO A 71 -6.27 3.71 2.89
C PRO A 71 -7.69 3.43 2.39
N ALA A 72 -8.40 2.45 2.99
CA ALA A 72 -9.79 2.17 2.62
C ALA A 72 -10.69 3.38 2.85
N LEU A 73 -10.58 4.03 4.02
CA LEU A 73 -11.32 5.24 4.37
C LEU A 73 -10.99 6.41 3.43
N PHE A 74 -9.72 6.54 3.03
CA PHE A 74 -9.31 7.55 2.05
C PHE A 74 -10.07 7.37 0.73
N PHE A 75 -10.00 6.18 0.15
CA PHE A 75 -10.63 5.92 -1.15
C PHE A 75 -12.15 5.99 -1.10
N GLN A 76 -12.79 5.48 -0.05
CA GLN A 76 -14.23 5.61 0.17
C GLN A 76 -14.67 7.08 0.22
N LYS A 77 -13.98 7.91 1.00
CA LYS A 77 -14.24 9.35 1.13
C LYS A 77 -14.11 10.08 -0.21
N HIS A 78 -13.25 9.61 -1.10
CA HIS A 78 -13.03 10.22 -2.41
C HIS A 78 -13.88 9.58 -3.53
N GLY A 79 -14.91 8.77 -3.18
CA GLY A 79 -15.91 8.27 -4.12
C GLY A 79 -15.51 7.02 -4.88
N PHE A 80 -14.42 6.36 -4.52
CA PHE A 80 -14.04 5.06 -5.11
C PHE A 80 -14.89 3.93 -4.55
N GLY A 81 -15.05 2.86 -5.33
CA GLY A 81 -15.51 1.57 -4.82
C GLY A 81 -14.39 0.91 -4.02
N VAL A 82 -14.68 0.39 -2.85
CA VAL A 82 -13.69 -0.23 -1.97
C VAL A 82 -14.28 -1.49 -1.36
N ASP A 83 -13.61 -2.62 -1.59
CA ASP A 83 -13.86 -3.87 -0.90
C ASP A 83 -12.65 -4.20 0.00
N THR A 84 -12.92 -4.67 1.21
CA THR A 84 -11.88 -5.05 2.16
C THR A 84 -11.99 -6.53 2.51
N LEU A 85 -10.87 -7.24 2.48
CA LEU A 85 -10.81 -8.68 2.70
C LEU A 85 -9.68 -9.04 3.67
N SER A 86 -9.94 -10.07 4.50
CA SER A 86 -8.95 -10.69 5.39
C SER A 86 -8.76 -12.19 5.12
N VAL A 87 -9.56 -12.75 4.22
CA VAL A 87 -9.53 -14.16 3.82
C VAL A 87 -8.68 -14.29 2.55
N THR A 88 -7.49 -14.84 2.66
CA THR A 88 -6.46 -14.86 1.60
C THR A 88 -6.88 -15.60 0.35
N GLU A 89 -7.70 -16.64 0.49
CA GLU A 89 -8.25 -17.44 -0.62
C GLU A 89 -9.12 -16.62 -1.58
N ARG A 90 -9.60 -15.44 -1.12
CA ARG A 90 -10.40 -14.52 -1.92
C ARG A 90 -9.62 -13.37 -2.53
N PHE A 91 -8.32 -13.24 -2.20
CA PHE A 91 -7.51 -12.10 -2.63
C PHE A 91 -7.30 -12.07 -4.14
N ASP A 92 -6.97 -13.21 -4.73
CA ASP A 92 -6.70 -13.30 -6.17
C ASP A 92 -7.91 -12.86 -7.00
N GLU A 93 -9.10 -13.33 -6.65
CA GLU A 93 -10.33 -12.98 -7.34
C GLU A 93 -10.64 -11.48 -7.18
N ALA A 94 -10.64 -10.99 -5.95
CA ALA A 94 -10.92 -9.58 -5.69
C ALA A 94 -9.94 -8.64 -6.40
N ALA A 95 -8.65 -8.98 -6.38
CA ALA A 95 -7.61 -8.16 -6.98
C ALA A 95 -7.62 -8.18 -8.51
N LYS A 96 -8.03 -9.29 -9.14
CA LYS A 96 -8.22 -9.36 -10.60
C LYS A 96 -9.34 -8.48 -11.11
N HIS A 97 -10.33 -8.19 -10.27
CA HIS A 97 -11.48 -7.34 -10.59
C HIS A 97 -11.33 -5.89 -10.13
N ALA A 98 -10.25 -5.55 -9.44
CA ALA A 98 -9.92 -4.21 -9.00
C ALA A 98 -9.04 -3.47 -10.03
N ASP A 99 -9.08 -2.14 -10.02
CA ASP A 99 -8.14 -1.34 -10.82
C ASP A 99 -6.76 -1.31 -10.17
N VAL A 100 -6.74 -1.33 -8.84
CA VAL A 100 -5.53 -1.43 -8.00
C VAL A 100 -5.91 -1.95 -6.62
N CYS A 101 -4.96 -2.57 -5.93
CA CYS A 101 -5.11 -2.97 -4.54
C CYS A 101 -4.05 -2.35 -3.65
N ILE A 102 -4.37 -2.23 -2.36
CA ILE A 102 -3.40 -2.00 -1.31
C ILE A 102 -3.46 -3.21 -0.39
N MET A 103 -2.31 -3.86 -0.17
CA MET A 103 -2.20 -4.99 0.72
C MET A 103 -1.41 -4.57 1.96
N PHE A 104 -1.98 -4.85 3.13
CA PHE A 104 -1.31 -4.75 4.42
C PHE A 104 -0.95 -6.14 4.91
N TYR A 105 0.19 -6.29 5.57
CA TYR A 105 0.61 -7.54 6.19
C TYR A 105 1.60 -7.29 7.32
N TYR A 106 1.67 -8.24 8.24
CA TYR A 106 2.78 -8.35 9.17
C TYR A 106 3.83 -9.32 8.62
N TRP A 107 5.09 -8.99 8.88
CA TRP A 107 6.23 -9.85 8.59
C TRP A 107 7.07 -10.06 9.83
N ARG A 108 7.75 -11.19 9.89
CA ARG A 108 8.65 -11.53 10.99
C ARG A 108 9.95 -12.11 10.44
N ASN A 109 11.06 -11.65 10.99
CA ASN A 109 12.33 -12.31 10.86
C ASN A 109 12.85 -12.73 12.25
N LYS A 110 14.05 -13.31 12.32
CA LYS A 110 14.64 -13.83 13.57
C LYS A 110 14.62 -12.81 14.74
N TRP A 111 14.71 -11.51 14.44
CA TRP A 111 14.93 -10.47 15.44
C TRP A 111 13.87 -9.38 15.47
N LYS A 112 13.04 -9.28 14.47
CA LYS A 112 12.10 -8.16 14.30
C LYS A 112 10.75 -8.62 13.79
N VAL A 113 9.72 -7.95 14.26
CA VAL A 113 8.37 -7.98 13.69
C VAL A 113 8.10 -6.60 13.11
N GLY A 114 7.50 -6.54 11.96
CA GLY A 114 7.08 -5.30 11.33
C GLY A 114 5.75 -5.45 10.61
N ALA A 115 5.19 -4.33 10.22
CA ALA A 115 3.98 -4.23 9.43
C ALA A 115 4.26 -3.37 8.20
N HIS A 116 3.60 -3.65 7.09
CA HIS A 116 3.85 -2.94 5.86
C HIS A 116 2.60 -2.82 4.99
N PHE A 117 2.50 -1.69 4.29
CA PHE A 117 1.55 -1.48 3.20
C PHE A 117 2.30 -1.49 1.87
N VAL A 118 1.76 -2.21 0.91
CA VAL A 118 2.24 -2.25 -0.47
C VAL A 118 1.10 -1.98 -1.42
N THR A 119 1.38 -1.37 -2.55
CA THR A 119 0.41 -1.28 -3.65
C THR A 119 0.59 -2.49 -4.53
N VAL A 120 -0.50 -3.09 -4.97
CA VAL A 120 -0.52 -4.27 -5.82
C VAL A 120 -1.42 -4.02 -7.01
N GLN A 121 -0.95 -4.38 -8.20
CA GLN A 121 -1.74 -4.33 -9.43
C GLN A 121 -1.72 -5.68 -10.13
N TYR A 122 -2.87 -6.09 -10.67
CA TYR A 122 -2.96 -7.23 -11.58
C TYR A 122 -2.96 -6.75 -13.02
N ALA A 123 -2.00 -7.21 -13.79
CA ALA A 123 -1.93 -6.93 -15.22
C ALA A 123 -1.19 -8.06 -15.95
N HIS A 124 -1.57 -8.32 -17.18
CA HIS A 124 -0.89 -9.30 -18.05
C HIS A 124 -0.74 -10.70 -17.40
N GLY A 125 -1.74 -11.13 -16.63
CA GLY A 125 -1.76 -12.46 -16.02
C GLY A 125 -0.98 -12.61 -14.72
N LYS A 126 -0.42 -11.52 -14.17
CA LYS A 126 0.37 -11.53 -12.95
C LYS A 126 0.09 -10.35 -12.02
N PHE A 127 0.45 -10.52 -10.77
CA PHE A 127 0.45 -9.49 -9.76
C PHE A 127 1.82 -8.81 -9.67
N THR A 128 1.81 -7.51 -9.50
CA THR A 128 3.00 -6.68 -9.37
C THR A 128 2.88 -5.83 -8.11
N GLY A 129 3.91 -5.85 -7.26
CA GLY A 129 3.99 -5.07 -6.03
C GLY A 129 4.84 -3.81 -6.19
N TYR A 130 4.48 -2.76 -5.46
CA TYR A 130 5.19 -1.48 -5.44
C TYR A 130 5.51 -1.09 -4.00
N ASN A 131 6.73 -0.66 -3.74
CA ASN A 131 7.27 -0.38 -2.40
C ASN A 131 7.30 -1.62 -1.49
N THR A 132 7.72 -2.76 -2.03
CA THR A 132 7.70 -4.05 -1.34
C THR A 132 8.88 -4.22 -0.39
N TYR A 133 10.10 -4.03 -0.91
CA TYR A 133 11.34 -4.31 -0.19
C TYR A 133 12.24 -3.10 -0.09
N ARG A 134 13.15 -3.13 0.89
CA ARG A 134 14.21 -2.12 1.03
C ARG A 134 15.25 -2.16 -0.10
N THR A 135 15.22 -3.19 -0.91
CA THR A 135 16.11 -3.41 -2.06
C THR A 135 15.43 -3.17 -3.39
N SER A 136 14.11 -2.87 -3.40
CA SER A 136 13.38 -2.65 -4.66
C SER A 136 13.85 -1.39 -5.37
N ASP A 137 14.14 -1.54 -6.66
CA ASP A 137 14.51 -0.47 -7.58
C ASP A 137 13.45 -0.23 -8.66
N GLY A 138 12.41 -1.06 -8.66
CA GLY A 138 11.30 -1.06 -9.59
C GLY A 138 10.13 -1.87 -9.04
N PRO A 139 9.15 -2.22 -9.88
CA PRO A 139 8.04 -3.08 -9.50
C PRO A 139 8.56 -4.51 -9.23
N ASP A 140 8.03 -5.12 -8.17
CA ASP A 140 8.36 -6.49 -7.76
C ASP A 140 7.34 -7.48 -8.32
N ASP A 141 7.80 -8.60 -8.86
CA ASP A 141 6.94 -9.66 -9.40
C ASP A 141 6.39 -10.54 -8.27
N TYR A 142 5.08 -10.56 -8.13
CA TYR A 142 4.37 -11.39 -7.14
C TYR A 142 3.83 -12.70 -7.75
N GLY A 143 4.06 -12.91 -9.05
CA GLY A 143 3.57 -14.08 -9.76
C GLY A 143 2.07 -14.06 -10.05
N ALA A 144 1.51 -15.22 -10.33
CA ALA A 144 0.11 -15.38 -10.76
C ALA A 144 -0.91 -15.42 -9.60
N SER A 145 -0.44 -15.51 -8.34
CA SER A 145 -1.32 -15.63 -7.16
C SER A 145 -0.76 -14.91 -5.95
N LEU A 146 -1.56 -14.00 -5.39
CA LEU A 146 -1.25 -13.31 -4.13
C LEU A 146 -1.26 -14.29 -2.94
N GLU A 147 -2.19 -15.24 -2.95
CA GLU A 147 -2.26 -16.27 -1.92
C GLU A 147 -0.96 -17.08 -1.85
N ALA A 148 -0.46 -17.53 -3.01
CA ALA A 148 0.80 -18.26 -3.09
C ALA A 148 1.99 -17.40 -2.65
N TYR A 149 2.03 -16.13 -3.06
CA TYR A 149 3.05 -15.19 -2.66
C TYR A 149 3.08 -14.96 -1.14
N ILE A 150 1.92 -14.73 -0.52
CA ILE A 150 1.76 -14.54 0.92
C ILE A 150 2.26 -15.78 1.69
N LYS A 151 1.87 -16.98 1.25
CA LYS A 151 2.30 -18.24 1.86
C LYS A 151 3.80 -18.45 1.74
N GLN A 152 4.38 -18.21 0.56
CA GLN A 152 5.82 -18.35 0.32
C GLN A 152 6.64 -17.43 1.21
N HIS A 153 6.21 -16.18 1.39
CA HIS A 153 6.91 -15.18 2.21
C HIS A 153 6.54 -15.23 3.70
N LYS A 154 5.63 -16.13 4.08
CA LYS A 154 5.18 -16.31 5.47
C LYS A 154 4.64 -15.00 6.08
N PHE A 155 3.93 -14.22 5.30
CA PHE A 155 3.24 -13.05 5.81
C PHE A 155 2.02 -13.49 6.61
N TYR A 156 1.71 -12.77 7.69
CA TYR A 156 0.58 -13.11 8.54
C TYR A 156 -0.36 -11.93 8.77
N ALA A 157 -1.61 -12.27 9.12
CA ALA A 157 -2.73 -11.34 9.20
C ALA A 157 -2.81 -10.38 8.01
N PRO A 158 -2.74 -10.88 6.75
CA PRO A 158 -2.83 -10.03 5.58
C PRO A 158 -4.24 -9.43 5.46
N PHE A 159 -4.30 -8.21 4.93
CA PHE A 159 -5.52 -7.48 4.69
C PHE A 159 -5.44 -6.82 3.33
N LEU A 160 -6.41 -7.07 2.47
CA LEU A 160 -6.47 -6.53 1.12
C LEU A 160 -7.54 -5.45 1.03
N ILE A 161 -7.20 -4.34 0.40
CA ILE A 161 -8.09 -3.24 0.03
C ILE A 161 -8.14 -3.23 -1.50
N ALA A 162 -9.21 -3.74 -2.07
CA ALA A 162 -9.46 -3.74 -3.51
C ALA A 162 -10.20 -2.45 -3.89
N ILE A 163 -9.66 -1.69 -4.84
CA ILE A 163 -10.11 -0.35 -5.18
C ILE A 163 -10.59 -0.34 -6.63
N LYS A 164 -11.79 0.22 -6.84
CA LYS A 164 -12.40 0.44 -8.16
C LYS A 164 -12.70 1.90 -8.38
N ASP A 165 -12.31 2.43 -9.52
CA ASP A 165 -12.73 3.74 -9.96
C ASP A 165 -14.14 3.67 -10.56
N LYS A 166 -15.10 4.25 -9.84
CA LYS A 166 -16.50 4.31 -10.30
C LYS A 166 -16.73 5.39 -11.36
N ARG A 167 -15.73 6.25 -11.61
CA ARG A 167 -15.83 7.40 -12.53
C ARG A 167 -15.37 7.06 -13.95
N SER A 168 -14.69 5.95 -14.14
CA SER A 168 -14.18 5.48 -15.43
C SER A 168 -15.14 4.56 -16.19
N ARG A 169 -16.44 4.63 -15.88
CA ARG A 169 -17.51 3.89 -16.60
C ARG A 169 -18.47 4.83 -17.31
#